data_20e04c6e96708ea4233afeada5168e77
#
_entry.id   20e04c6e96708ea4233afeada5168e77
#
_cell.length_a   1.000
_cell.length_b   1.000
_cell.length_c   1.000
_cell.angle_alpha   90.00
_cell.angle_beta   90.00
_cell.angle_gamma   90.00
#
_symmetry.space_group_name_H-M   'P 1'
#
loop_
_entity.id
_entity.type
_entity.pdbx_description
1 polymer ?
#
loop_
_entity_poly.entity_id
_entity_poly.type
_entity_poly.pdbx_seq_one_letter_code
_entity_poly.pdbx_strand_id
1 'polypeptide(L)'
;ELANFDYSPSQKAHFKCADNKAKYLQRRLSKQRRIAKSQGQPLSNRGRKTLQRLANEHGRKANIRQDFAHQTSRKLVDSTTFGLVMEKLNIKGLTKRPKAVRDVNGHYLPNKAKAKAGLNRAMLSVGMYQIRLFSQYKALSQNKAVFTIHPAYTSQECAVCGHIHPTNRTTQSQFACTSCGNVDNADHNAAIVIKNRGVTRLLDSGTELSGNHLSDTGHGGKVRRVKGKSLARTTDEVSKKTGQHTVLEATSFRTGSSPMNA
;
A
#
# COMPACT_ATOMS: atom_id res chain seq x y z
N GLU A 1 -7.35 22.51 2.51
CA GLU A 1 -8.55 21.66 2.35
C GLU A 1 -8.19 20.22 2.68
N LEU A 2 -8.93 19.63 3.63
CA LEU A 2 -8.91 18.19 3.87
C LEU A 2 -9.69 17.51 2.74
N ALA A 3 -8.97 17.02 1.75
CA ALA A 3 -9.60 16.25 0.69
C ALA A 3 -9.98 14.86 1.22
N ASN A 4 -11.25 14.62 1.42
CA ASN A 4 -11.78 13.28 1.70
C ASN A 4 -11.72 12.44 0.42
N PHE A 5 -10.77 11.52 0.38
CA PHE A 5 -10.66 10.56 -0.72
C PHE A 5 -11.42 9.29 -0.39
N ASP A 6 -12.49 9.04 -1.12
CA ASP A 6 -13.29 7.82 -1.00
C ASP A 6 -13.44 7.15 -2.38
N TYR A 7 -13.75 5.86 -2.36
CA TYR A 7 -14.08 5.12 -3.58
C TYR A 7 -15.28 5.76 -4.29
N SER A 8 -15.21 5.87 -5.60
CA SER A 8 -16.38 6.29 -6.38
C SER A 8 -17.55 5.31 -6.19
N PRO A 9 -18.81 5.74 -6.39
CA PRO A 9 -19.97 4.85 -6.29
C PRO A 9 -19.84 3.59 -7.15
N SER A 10 -19.30 3.72 -8.37
CA SER A 10 -19.06 2.58 -9.27
C SER A 10 -17.98 1.65 -8.74
N GLN A 11 -16.86 2.17 -8.22
CA GLN A 11 -15.81 1.36 -7.59
C GLN A 11 -16.33 0.60 -6.37
N LYS A 12 -17.15 1.25 -5.51
CA LYS A 12 -17.81 0.61 -4.35
C LYS A 12 -18.73 -0.53 -4.81
N ALA A 13 -19.54 -0.32 -5.84
CA ALA A 13 -20.43 -1.32 -6.40
C ALA A 13 -19.65 -2.52 -6.98
N HIS A 14 -18.62 -2.27 -7.78
CA HIS A 14 -17.77 -3.31 -8.36
C HIS A 14 -17.03 -4.11 -7.29
N PHE A 15 -16.49 -3.44 -6.26
CA PHE A 15 -15.83 -4.09 -5.14
C PHE A 15 -16.79 -5.00 -4.37
N LYS A 16 -18.01 -4.51 -4.06
CA LYS A 16 -19.05 -5.29 -3.38
C LYS A 16 -19.47 -6.51 -4.19
N CYS A 17 -19.64 -6.35 -5.51
CA CYS A 17 -19.96 -7.45 -6.42
C CYS A 17 -18.87 -8.53 -6.40
N ALA A 18 -17.60 -8.15 -6.56
CA ALA A 18 -16.46 -9.07 -6.53
C ALA A 18 -16.31 -9.75 -5.16
N ASP A 19 -16.56 -9.02 -4.05
CA ASP A 19 -16.52 -9.58 -2.69
C ASP A 19 -17.61 -10.63 -2.46
N ASN A 20 -18.82 -10.37 -2.90
CA ASN A 20 -19.92 -11.33 -2.80
C ASN A 20 -19.67 -12.60 -3.62
N LYS A 21 -19.17 -12.45 -4.86
CA LYS A 21 -18.76 -13.59 -5.70
C LYS A 21 -17.63 -14.38 -5.06
N ALA A 22 -16.62 -13.71 -4.52
CA ALA A 22 -15.52 -14.36 -3.82
C ALA A 22 -16.02 -15.17 -2.60
N LYS A 23 -16.90 -14.60 -1.77
CA LYS A 23 -17.52 -15.29 -0.62
C LYS A 23 -18.31 -16.55 -1.05
N TYR A 24 -19.09 -16.45 -2.12
CA TYR A 24 -19.81 -17.59 -2.69
C TYR A 24 -18.84 -18.68 -3.14
N LEU A 25 -17.81 -18.32 -3.93
CA LEU A 25 -16.83 -19.27 -4.45
C LEU A 25 -16.00 -19.90 -3.33
N GLN A 26 -15.66 -19.17 -2.26
CA GLN A 26 -14.99 -19.70 -1.08
C GLN A 26 -15.82 -20.79 -0.39
N ARG A 27 -17.12 -20.53 -0.16
CA ARG A 27 -18.02 -21.51 0.46
C ARG A 27 -18.13 -22.77 -0.40
N ARG A 28 -18.27 -22.60 -1.71
CA ARG A 28 -18.32 -23.71 -2.67
C ARG A 28 -17.02 -24.51 -2.67
N LEU A 29 -15.88 -23.85 -2.75
CA LEU A 29 -14.56 -24.48 -2.73
C LEU A 29 -14.32 -25.25 -1.42
N SER A 30 -14.73 -24.68 -0.27
CA SER A 30 -14.63 -25.35 1.03
C SER A 30 -15.41 -26.67 1.06
N LYS A 31 -16.63 -26.70 0.52
CA LYS A 31 -17.40 -27.95 0.36
C LYS A 31 -16.68 -28.96 -0.51
N GLN A 32 -16.16 -28.55 -1.68
CA GLN A 32 -15.45 -29.41 -2.61
C GLN A 32 -14.16 -29.98 -1.99
N ARG A 33 -13.41 -29.16 -1.25
CA ARG A 33 -12.21 -29.60 -0.53
C ARG A 33 -12.53 -30.61 0.57
N ARG A 34 -13.63 -30.42 1.31
CA ARG A 34 -14.07 -31.37 2.34
C ARG A 34 -14.42 -32.72 1.76
N ILE A 35 -15.16 -32.76 0.63
CA ILE A 35 -15.50 -33.99 -0.07
C ILE A 35 -14.23 -34.68 -0.58
N ALA A 36 -13.35 -33.97 -1.26
CA ALA A 36 -12.08 -34.53 -1.74
C ALA A 36 -11.24 -35.13 -0.60
N LYS A 37 -11.18 -34.42 0.55
CA LYS A 37 -10.48 -34.91 1.73
C LYS A 37 -11.10 -36.18 2.32
N SER A 38 -12.44 -36.25 2.41
CA SER A 38 -13.12 -37.45 2.95
C SER A 38 -12.95 -38.67 2.06
N GLN A 39 -12.71 -38.47 0.76
CA GLN A 39 -12.48 -39.53 -0.22
C GLN A 39 -10.99 -39.84 -0.43
N GLY A 40 -10.07 -39.20 0.27
CA GLY A 40 -8.63 -39.34 0.06
C GLY A 40 -8.16 -38.89 -1.34
N GLN A 41 -9.00 -38.15 -2.07
CA GLN A 41 -8.77 -37.81 -3.47
C GLN A 41 -8.26 -36.36 -3.62
N PRO A 42 -7.48 -36.04 -4.65
CA PRO A 42 -7.14 -34.66 -4.99
C PRO A 42 -8.37 -33.87 -5.41
N LEU A 43 -8.26 -32.54 -5.39
CA LEU A 43 -9.35 -31.66 -5.80
C LEU A 43 -9.74 -31.92 -7.26
N SER A 44 -11.00 -32.19 -7.50
CA SER A 44 -11.56 -32.46 -8.84
C SER A 44 -11.31 -31.31 -9.84
N ASN A 45 -11.40 -31.57 -11.14
CA ASN A 45 -11.28 -30.54 -12.18
C ASN A 45 -12.29 -29.40 -11.98
N ARG A 46 -13.52 -29.71 -11.54
CA ARG A 46 -14.55 -28.73 -11.18
C ARG A 46 -14.09 -27.87 -9.98
N GLY A 47 -13.42 -28.48 -9.01
CA GLY A 47 -12.83 -27.77 -7.87
C GLY A 47 -11.67 -26.87 -8.28
N ARG A 48 -10.80 -27.31 -9.18
CA ARG A 48 -9.71 -26.50 -9.75
C ARG A 48 -10.24 -25.27 -10.49
N LYS A 49 -11.31 -25.45 -11.32
CA LYS A 49 -11.99 -24.33 -11.99
C LYS A 49 -12.60 -23.34 -10.96
N THR A 50 -13.18 -23.85 -9.86
CA THR A 50 -13.69 -22.98 -8.78
C THR A 50 -12.57 -22.20 -8.11
N LEU A 51 -11.42 -22.81 -7.85
CA LEU A 51 -10.23 -22.15 -7.30
C LEU A 51 -9.72 -21.03 -8.24
N GLN A 52 -9.65 -21.31 -9.55
CA GLN A 52 -9.22 -20.31 -10.53
C GLN A 52 -10.19 -19.11 -10.57
N ARG A 53 -11.50 -19.36 -10.57
CA ARG A 53 -12.50 -18.29 -10.52
C ARG A 53 -12.38 -17.45 -9.23
N LEU A 54 -12.13 -18.09 -8.10
CA LEU A 54 -11.89 -17.39 -6.83
C LEU A 54 -10.63 -16.52 -6.89
N ALA A 55 -9.54 -17.01 -7.48
CA ALA A 55 -8.31 -16.25 -7.68
C ALA A 55 -8.57 -15.01 -8.56
N ASN A 56 -9.35 -15.15 -9.63
CA ASN A 56 -9.72 -14.04 -10.51
C ASN A 56 -10.53 -12.94 -9.76
N GLU A 57 -11.50 -13.33 -8.90
CA GLU A 57 -12.24 -12.32 -8.10
C GLU A 57 -11.35 -11.62 -7.07
N HIS A 58 -10.38 -12.32 -6.48
CA HIS A 58 -9.37 -11.67 -5.63
C HIS A 58 -8.48 -10.71 -6.41
N GLY A 59 -8.06 -11.09 -7.64
CA GLY A 59 -7.34 -10.22 -8.56
C GLY A 59 -8.14 -8.96 -8.91
N ARG A 60 -9.42 -9.13 -9.23
CA ARG A 60 -10.33 -8.00 -9.51
C ARG A 60 -10.39 -7.00 -8.33
N LYS A 61 -10.54 -7.51 -7.09
CA LYS A 61 -10.51 -6.66 -5.90
C LYS A 61 -9.16 -5.95 -5.70
N ALA A 62 -8.06 -6.60 -6.02
CA ALA A 62 -6.74 -6.00 -5.96
C ALA A 62 -6.60 -4.86 -6.99
N ASN A 63 -7.07 -5.07 -8.23
CA ASN A 63 -7.03 -4.06 -9.29
C ASN A 63 -7.87 -2.82 -8.93
N ILE A 64 -9.08 -3.00 -8.36
CA ILE A 64 -9.91 -1.87 -7.91
C ILE A 64 -9.19 -1.05 -6.83
N ARG A 65 -8.52 -1.70 -5.87
CA ARG A 65 -7.72 -0.99 -4.85
C ARG A 65 -6.53 -0.27 -5.45
N GLN A 66 -5.87 -0.89 -6.42
CA GLN A 66 -4.74 -0.29 -7.11
C GLN A 66 -5.17 0.93 -7.92
N ASP A 67 -6.26 0.84 -8.66
CA ASP A 67 -6.85 1.96 -9.41
C ASP A 67 -7.21 3.12 -8.48
N PHE A 68 -7.89 2.85 -7.38
CA PHE A 68 -8.17 3.84 -6.34
C PHE A 68 -6.89 4.51 -5.82
N ALA A 69 -5.86 3.72 -5.52
CA ALA A 69 -4.59 4.25 -5.03
C ALA A 69 -3.88 5.12 -6.09
N HIS A 70 -3.97 4.76 -7.37
CA HIS A 70 -3.43 5.57 -8.46
C HIS A 70 -4.18 6.89 -8.62
N GLN A 71 -5.51 6.88 -8.58
CA GLN A 71 -6.34 8.09 -8.69
C GLN A 71 -6.11 9.02 -7.48
N THR A 72 -6.13 8.46 -6.26
CA THR A 72 -5.91 9.22 -5.03
C THR A 72 -4.51 9.84 -4.99
N SER A 73 -3.47 9.06 -5.30
CA SER A 73 -2.10 9.59 -5.32
C SER A 73 -1.90 10.67 -6.39
N ARG A 74 -2.60 10.58 -7.52
CA ARG A 74 -2.56 11.63 -8.55
C ARG A 74 -3.19 12.92 -8.03
N LYS A 75 -4.41 12.83 -7.49
CA LYS A 75 -5.10 13.99 -6.91
C LYS A 75 -4.30 14.65 -5.80
N LEU A 76 -3.68 13.84 -4.90
CA LEU A 76 -2.83 14.36 -3.83
C LEU A 76 -1.62 15.14 -4.37
N VAL A 77 -0.94 14.61 -5.38
CA VAL A 77 0.23 15.29 -5.95
C VAL A 77 -0.17 16.53 -6.74
N ASP A 78 -1.27 16.46 -7.50
CA ASP A 78 -1.74 17.59 -8.29
C ASP A 78 -2.28 18.75 -7.41
N SER A 79 -2.84 18.45 -6.22
CA SER A 79 -3.34 19.46 -5.28
C SER A 79 -2.22 20.19 -4.51
N THR A 80 -0.96 19.75 -4.60
CA THR A 80 0.15 20.40 -3.90
C THR A 80 1.03 21.21 -4.85
N THR A 81 1.54 22.35 -4.37
CA THR A 81 2.46 23.19 -5.16
C THR A 81 3.92 22.73 -5.00
N PHE A 82 4.39 22.59 -3.79
CA PHE A 82 5.81 22.31 -3.48
C PHE A 82 6.07 20.87 -3.08
N GLY A 83 5.15 20.25 -2.35
CA GLY A 83 5.38 18.89 -1.84
C GLY A 83 4.26 18.38 -0.95
N LEU A 84 4.39 17.12 -0.57
CA LEU A 84 3.44 16.38 0.23
C LEU A 84 4.11 15.87 1.50
N VAL A 85 3.50 16.12 2.64
CA VAL A 85 3.94 15.56 3.93
C VAL A 85 2.99 14.45 4.33
N MET A 86 3.55 13.29 4.68
CA MET A 86 2.78 12.11 5.09
C MET A 86 3.36 11.52 6.38
N GLU A 87 2.53 10.82 7.16
CA GLU A 87 3.00 10.05 8.29
C GLU A 87 3.68 8.74 7.86
N LYS A 88 4.78 8.38 8.53
CA LYS A 88 5.45 7.09 8.38
C LYS A 88 4.72 6.02 9.20
N LEU A 89 3.53 5.59 8.75
CA LEU A 89 2.72 4.61 9.46
C LEU A 89 3.32 3.21 9.37
N ASN A 90 3.43 2.53 10.51
CA ASN A 90 3.79 1.10 10.57
C ASN A 90 2.55 0.23 10.32
N ILE A 91 2.16 0.07 9.07
CA ILE A 91 0.98 -0.70 8.68
C ILE A 91 1.05 -2.17 9.17
N LYS A 92 2.24 -2.79 9.15
CA LYS A 92 2.43 -4.16 9.67
C LYS A 92 2.11 -4.25 11.17
N GLY A 93 2.58 -3.28 11.95
CA GLY A 93 2.28 -3.18 13.39
C GLY A 93 0.80 -2.93 13.66
N LEU A 94 0.21 -1.97 12.94
CA LEU A 94 -1.21 -1.61 13.07
C LEU A 94 -2.15 -2.78 12.73
N THR A 95 -1.79 -3.61 11.74
CA THR A 95 -2.62 -4.74 11.29
C THR A 95 -2.23 -6.08 11.90
N LYS A 96 -1.33 -6.09 12.89
CA LYS A 96 -0.91 -7.31 13.57
C LYS A 96 -2.11 -7.97 14.27
N ARG A 97 -2.17 -9.31 14.16
CA ARG A 97 -3.19 -10.10 14.86
C ARG A 97 -2.93 -10.06 16.38
N PRO A 98 -3.96 -9.97 17.23
CA PRO A 98 -3.78 -10.09 18.68
C PRO A 98 -3.14 -11.42 19.05
N LYS A 99 -2.29 -11.41 20.07
CA LYS A 99 -1.73 -12.63 20.62
C LYS A 99 -2.84 -13.46 21.26
N ALA A 100 -2.71 -14.79 21.21
CA ALA A 100 -3.59 -15.67 21.95
C ALA A 100 -3.37 -15.47 23.45
N VAL A 101 -4.45 -15.39 24.20
CA VAL A 101 -4.43 -15.36 25.66
C VAL A 101 -4.98 -16.69 26.16
N ARG A 102 -4.30 -17.29 27.13
CA ARG A 102 -4.74 -18.54 27.77
C ARG A 102 -4.98 -18.30 29.26
N ASP A 103 -5.92 -19.02 29.83
CA ASP A 103 -6.14 -19.08 31.27
C ASP A 103 -5.12 -20.00 31.96
N VAL A 104 -5.21 -20.11 33.28
CA VAL A 104 -4.36 -20.99 34.11
C VAL A 104 -4.49 -22.49 33.77
N ASN A 105 -5.63 -22.87 33.15
CA ASN A 105 -5.92 -24.26 32.74
C ASN A 105 -5.52 -24.50 31.26
N GLY A 106 -4.89 -23.51 30.57
CA GLY A 106 -4.46 -23.63 29.19
C GLY A 106 -5.56 -23.37 28.13
N HIS A 107 -6.80 -23.03 28.52
CA HIS A 107 -7.87 -22.74 27.60
C HIS A 107 -7.71 -21.34 26.98
N TYR A 108 -8.13 -21.19 25.72
CA TYR A 108 -8.04 -19.91 25.02
C TYR A 108 -9.14 -18.95 25.45
N LEU A 109 -8.75 -17.79 25.94
CA LEU A 109 -9.68 -16.69 26.29
C LEU A 109 -10.02 -15.81 25.10
N PRO A 110 -11.23 -15.17 25.11
CA PRO A 110 -11.62 -14.18 24.10
C PRO A 110 -10.65 -12.98 24.09
N ASN A 111 -10.01 -12.71 22.98
CA ASN A 111 -9.00 -11.64 22.83
C ASN A 111 -9.37 -10.60 21.76
N LYS A 112 -10.66 -10.44 21.45
CA LYS A 112 -11.19 -9.51 20.43
C LYS A 112 -10.60 -9.73 19.01
N ALA A 113 -9.98 -10.88 18.73
CA ALA A 113 -9.32 -11.18 17.44
C ALA A 113 -10.30 -11.03 16.25
N LYS A 114 -11.58 -11.38 16.41
CA LYS A 114 -12.61 -11.25 15.38
C LYS A 114 -12.88 -9.78 15.02
N ALA A 115 -13.05 -8.92 16.02
CA ALA A 115 -13.22 -7.48 15.82
C ALA A 115 -11.99 -6.85 15.17
N LYS A 116 -10.77 -7.19 15.69
CA LYS A 116 -9.50 -6.73 15.11
C LYS A 116 -9.31 -7.19 13.66
N ALA A 117 -9.74 -8.40 13.30
CA ALA A 117 -9.68 -8.89 11.93
C ALA A 117 -10.59 -8.07 10.99
N GLY A 118 -11.75 -7.62 11.46
CA GLY A 118 -12.64 -6.69 10.74
C GLY A 118 -11.95 -5.35 10.48
N LEU A 119 -11.41 -4.74 11.52
CA LEU A 119 -10.66 -3.47 11.43
C LEU A 119 -9.46 -3.59 10.50
N ASN A 120 -8.65 -4.64 10.63
CA ASN A 120 -7.50 -4.87 9.77
C ASN A 120 -7.91 -4.98 8.29
N ARG A 121 -9.04 -5.64 8.00
CA ARG A 121 -9.57 -5.73 6.63
C ARG A 121 -9.96 -4.37 6.09
N ALA A 122 -10.62 -3.53 6.89
CA ALA A 122 -10.98 -2.17 6.52
C ALA A 122 -9.73 -1.33 6.24
N MET A 123 -8.76 -1.30 7.15
CA MET A 123 -7.49 -0.56 6.97
C MET A 123 -6.71 -1.01 5.72
N LEU A 124 -6.59 -2.31 5.50
CA LEU A 124 -5.86 -2.85 4.34
C LEU A 124 -6.61 -2.62 3.02
N SER A 125 -7.94 -2.40 3.06
CA SER A 125 -8.71 -2.10 1.85
C SER A 125 -8.44 -0.70 1.31
N VAL A 126 -8.02 0.25 2.14
CA VAL A 126 -7.67 1.63 1.72
C VAL A 126 -6.38 1.69 0.91
N GLY A 127 -5.46 0.73 1.11
CA GLY A 127 -4.20 0.69 0.35
C GLY A 127 -3.22 1.83 0.68
N MET A 128 -3.18 2.32 1.92
CA MET A 128 -2.35 3.46 2.36
C MET A 128 -0.88 3.36 1.93
N TYR A 129 -0.31 2.14 1.96
CA TYR A 129 1.06 1.93 1.49
C TYR A 129 1.21 2.21 -0.02
N GLN A 130 0.25 1.74 -0.81
CA GLN A 130 0.25 1.97 -2.27
C GLN A 130 0.07 3.45 -2.60
N ILE A 131 -0.84 4.15 -1.89
CA ILE A 131 -1.05 5.59 -2.05
C ILE A 131 0.27 6.33 -1.80
N ARG A 132 0.97 6.03 -0.70
CA ARG A 132 2.27 6.63 -0.40
C ARG A 132 3.30 6.35 -1.50
N LEU A 133 3.48 5.09 -1.88
CA LEU A 133 4.43 4.69 -2.92
C LEU A 133 4.14 5.38 -4.26
N PHE A 134 2.86 5.42 -4.65
CA PHE A 134 2.46 6.06 -5.91
C PHE A 134 2.58 7.58 -5.87
N SER A 135 2.37 8.20 -4.70
CA SER A 135 2.61 9.63 -4.52
C SER A 135 4.09 9.98 -4.66
N GLN A 136 4.99 9.15 -4.16
CA GLN A 136 6.43 9.39 -4.23
C GLN A 136 6.93 9.52 -5.67
N TYR A 137 6.71 8.52 -6.53
CA TYR A 137 7.22 8.60 -7.90
C TYR A 137 6.48 9.64 -8.77
N LYS A 138 5.18 9.87 -8.50
CA LYS A 138 4.42 10.91 -9.22
C LYS A 138 4.85 12.32 -8.83
N ALA A 139 5.13 12.55 -7.56
CA ALA A 139 5.66 13.82 -7.10
C ALA A 139 7.05 14.07 -7.70
N LEU A 140 7.91 13.05 -7.71
CA LEU A 140 9.23 13.14 -8.33
C LEU A 140 9.13 13.53 -9.82
N SER A 141 8.19 12.94 -10.57
CA SER A 141 7.97 13.29 -11.98
C SER A 141 7.46 14.72 -12.21
N GLN A 142 6.99 15.40 -11.16
CA GLN A 142 6.55 16.79 -11.18
C GLN A 142 7.51 17.74 -10.43
N ASN A 143 8.72 17.27 -10.11
CA ASN A 143 9.71 18.01 -9.32
C ASN A 143 9.16 18.47 -7.95
N LYS A 144 8.25 17.68 -7.35
CA LYS A 144 7.67 17.91 -6.04
C LYS A 144 8.26 16.95 -5.03
N ALA A 145 8.49 17.41 -3.81
CA ALA A 145 9.05 16.58 -2.75
C ALA A 145 7.95 15.82 -1.97
N VAL A 146 8.27 14.62 -1.49
CA VAL A 146 7.43 13.86 -0.56
C VAL A 146 8.20 13.58 0.71
N PHE A 147 7.71 14.13 1.82
CA PHE A 147 8.32 13.97 3.14
C PHE A 147 7.52 13.00 3.98
N THR A 148 8.23 12.24 4.82
CA THR A 148 7.57 11.40 5.82
C THR A 148 8.01 11.84 7.21
N ILE A 149 7.05 12.02 8.11
CA ILE A 149 7.29 12.38 9.51
C ILE A 149 6.94 11.23 10.45
N HIS A 150 7.47 11.29 11.67
CA HIS A 150 7.11 10.33 12.72
C HIS A 150 5.68 10.57 13.21
N PRO A 151 4.82 9.53 13.32
CA PRO A 151 3.40 9.69 13.64
C PRO A 151 3.11 9.88 15.14
N ALA A 152 4.13 9.86 16.01
CA ALA A 152 3.91 9.97 17.46
C ALA A 152 3.31 11.33 17.83
N TYR A 153 2.23 11.28 18.59
CA TYR A 153 1.53 12.43 19.18
C TYR A 153 0.90 13.43 18.21
N THR A 154 0.95 13.22 16.89
CA THR A 154 0.35 14.12 15.89
C THR A 154 -1.14 14.38 16.14
N SER A 155 -1.87 13.42 16.70
CA SER A 155 -3.29 13.56 17.05
C SER A 155 -3.56 14.19 18.44
N GLN A 156 -2.52 14.43 19.26
CA GLN A 156 -2.61 14.98 20.62
C GLN A 156 -1.95 16.35 20.73
N GLU A 157 -1.17 16.74 19.73
CA GLU A 157 -0.49 18.04 19.65
C GLU A 157 -1.45 19.12 19.12
N CYS A 158 -1.40 20.28 19.72
CA CYS A 158 -2.15 21.44 19.27
C CYS A 158 -1.44 22.12 18.10
N ALA A 159 -2.15 22.32 17.00
CA ALA A 159 -1.60 22.98 15.80
C ALA A 159 -1.27 24.47 16.03
N VAL A 160 -1.86 25.11 17.05
CA VAL A 160 -1.68 26.53 17.37
C VAL A 160 -0.53 26.76 18.36
N CYS A 161 -0.52 26.07 19.50
CA CYS A 161 0.47 26.30 20.56
C CYS A 161 1.48 25.17 20.75
N GLY A 162 1.38 24.07 20.03
CA GLY A 162 2.30 22.93 20.15
C GLY A 162 2.13 22.09 21.42
N HIS A 163 1.19 22.43 22.33
CA HIS A 163 0.96 21.68 23.57
C HIS A 163 0.48 20.25 23.27
N ILE A 164 1.16 19.26 23.88
CA ILE A 164 0.86 17.84 23.69
C ILE A 164 0.24 17.29 24.99
N HIS A 165 -1.01 16.87 24.94
CA HIS A 165 -1.66 16.22 26.05
C HIS A 165 -2.70 15.18 25.56
N PRO A 166 -2.82 14.01 26.22
CA PRO A 166 -3.80 12.98 25.82
C PRO A 166 -5.25 13.45 25.83
N THR A 167 -5.61 14.37 26.75
CA THR A 167 -6.98 14.93 26.87
C THR A 167 -7.31 15.96 25.80
N ASN A 168 -6.34 16.45 25.01
CA ASN A 168 -6.61 17.36 23.90
C ASN A 168 -7.53 16.70 22.85
N ARG A 169 -7.46 15.37 22.69
CA ARG A 169 -8.37 14.62 21.82
C ARG A 169 -9.52 14.04 22.66
N THR A 170 -10.58 14.79 22.83
CA THR A 170 -11.74 14.42 23.64
C THR A 170 -12.55 13.28 23.04
N THR A 171 -12.70 13.29 21.72
CA THR A 171 -13.37 12.21 20.95
C THR A 171 -12.58 11.87 19.68
N GLN A 172 -13.11 10.97 18.87
CA GLN A 172 -12.47 10.62 17.59
C GLN A 172 -12.47 11.82 16.62
N SER A 173 -13.47 12.69 16.68
CA SER A 173 -13.66 13.81 15.74
C SER A 173 -13.39 15.18 16.35
N GLN A 174 -13.33 15.31 17.70
CA GLN A 174 -13.18 16.58 18.37
C GLN A 174 -11.80 16.72 19.04
N PHE A 175 -11.19 17.86 18.83
CA PHE A 175 -9.95 18.30 19.47
C PHE A 175 -10.23 19.57 20.27
N ALA A 176 -9.75 19.63 21.50
CA ALA A 176 -9.81 20.82 22.36
C ALA A 176 -8.53 20.93 23.15
N CYS A 177 -7.74 21.97 22.90
CA CYS A 177 -6.47 22.16 23.58
C CYS A 177 -6.68 22.60 25.05
N THR A 178 -6.11 21.87 25.98
CA THR A 178 -6.17 22.18 27.43
C THR A 178 -5.29 23.36 27.83
N SER A 179 -4.36 23.80 26.97
CA SER A 179 -3.47 24.91 27.23
C SER A 179 -3.97 26.25 26.67
N CYS A 180 -4.28 26.31 25.36
CA CYS A 180 -4.67 27.55 24.70
C CYS A 180 -6.17 27.63 24.35
N GLY A 181 -6.97 26.63 24.69
CA GLY A 181 -8.41 26.62 24.43
C GLY A 181 -8.79 26.42 22.95
N ASN A 182 -7.85 26.18 22.02
CA ASN A 182 -8.16 25.99 20.61
C ASN A 182 -9.05 24.75 20.42
N VAL A 183 -10.19 24.90 19.72
CA VAL A 183 -11.13 23.84 19.40
C VAL A 183 -11.17 23.65 17.89
N ASP A 184 -11.03 22.40 17.43
CA ASP A 184 -11.00 22.06 15.99
C ASP A 184 -11.49 20.62 15.78
N ASN A 185 -11.66 20.24 14.50
CA ASN A 185 -11.78 18.86 14.13
C ASN A 185 -10.45 18.12 14.38
N ALA A 186 -10.48 16.96 15.03
CA ALA A 186 -9.27 16.24 15.43
C ALA A 186 -8.38 15.85 14.24
N ASP A 187 -8.96 15.51 13.09
CA ASP A 187 -8.21 15.12 11.89
C ASP A 187 -7.67 16.37 11.16
N HIS A 188 -8.38 17.51 11.23
CA HIS A 188 -7.91 18.79 10.70
C HIS A 188 -6.71 19.31 11.50
N ASN A 189 -6.83 19.37 12.81
CA ASN A 189 -5.70 19.74 13.69
C ASN A 189 -4.48 18.84 13.44
N ALA A 190 -4.68 17.51 13.37
CA ALA A 190 -3.60 16.58 13.09
C ALA A 190 -2.93 16.82 11.72
N ALA A 191 -3.70 17.15 10.69
CA ALA A 191 -3.17 17.45 9.37
C ALA A 191 -2.29 18.73 9.37
N ILE A 192 -2.69 19.76 10.12
CA ILE A 192 -1.89 20.99 10.28
C ILE A 192 -0.59 20.68 11.04
N VAL A 193 -0.65 19.89 12.12
CA VAL A 193 0.54 19.44 12.88
C VAL A 193 1.50 18.68 11.96
N ILE A 194 0.99 17.75 11.15
CA ILE A 194 1.79 16.99 10.19
C ILE A 194 2.48 17.93 9.19
N LYS A 195 1.73 18.89 8.63
CA LYS A 195 2.27 19.92 7.75
C LYS A 195 3.39 20.72 8.43
N ASN A 196 3.14 21.25 9.62
CA ASN A 196 4.10 22.08 10.35
C ASN A 196 5.38 21.32 10.66
N ARG A 197 5.30 20.08 11.17
CA ARG A 197 6.48 19.21 11.39
C ARG A 197 7.25 18.94 10.10
N GLY A 198 6.56 18.79 8.96
CA GLY A 198 7.19 18.64 7.65
C GLY A 198 7.94 19.91 7.22
N VAL A 199 7.36 21.09 7.43
CA VAL A 199 7.99 22.38 7.12
C VAL A 199 9.21 22.61 8.01
N THR A 200 9.10 22.39 9.33
CA THR A 200 10.25 22.49 10.24
C THR A 200 11.39 21.60 9.79
N ARG A 201 11.10 20.35 9.47
CA ARG A 201 12.13 19.41 8.98
C ARG A 201 12.79 19.86 7.66
N LEU A 202 12.07 20.55 6.80
CA LEU A 202 12.62 21.15 5.57
C LEU A 202 13.59 22.28 5.90
N LEU A 203 13.21 23.16 6.84
CA LEU A 203 14.02 24.28 7.26
C LEU A 203 15.28 23.83 7.99
N ASP A 204 15.19 22.81 8.86
CA ASP A 204 16.31 22.25 9.63
C ASP A 204 17.32 21.50 8.74
N SER A 205 16.88 20.88 7.66
CA SER A 205 17.76 20.12 6.76
C SER A 205 18.55 20.99 5.78
N GLY A 206 18.48 22.32 5.90
CA GLY A 206 19.24 23.28 5.07
C GLY A 206 19.13 22.91 3.59
N THR A 207 18.00 23.17 2.98
CA THR A 207 17.69 23.15 1.55
C THR A 207 18.69 22.53 0.58
N GLU A 208 19.20 21.35 0.81
CA GLU A 208 19.64 20.54 -0.29
C GLU A 208 18.46 19.69 -0.76
N LEU A 209 17.73 20.22 -1.73
CA LEU A 209 16.79 19.48 -2.57
C LEU A 209 17.58 18.53 -3.49
N SER A 210 18.47 17.78 -2.90
CA SER A 210 19.13 16.68 -3.56
C SER A 210 18.13 15.55 -3.65
N GLY A 211 17.67 15.26 -4.89
CA GLY A 211 16.68 14.24 -5.22
C GLY A 211 17.09 12.79 -4.89
N ASN A 212 17.99 12.56 -3.95
CA ASN A 212 18.63 11.27 -3.68
C ASN A 212 18.37 10.70 -2.29
N HIS A 213 17.31 11.09 -1.57
CA HIS A 213 16.94 10.36 -0.35
C HIS A 213 15.90 9.26 -0.63
N LEU A 214 16.16 8.39 -1.59
CA LEU A 214 15.52 7.07 -1.76
C LEU A 214 16.22 6.00 -0.90
N SER A 215 16.84 6.37 0.21
CA SER A 215 17.34 5.41 1.18
C SER A 215 16.31 5.12 2.27
N ASP A 216 15.13 4.65 1.90
CA ASP A 216 14.40 3.74 2.77
C ASP A 216 14.89 2.33 2.39
N THR A 217 15.90 1.84 3.10
CA THR A 217 16.27 0.44 3.11
C THR A 217 15.05 -0.33 3.63
N GLY A 218 14.08 -0.48 2.74
CA GLY A 218 13.00 -1.40 2.93
C GLY A 218 13.61 -2.75 3.18
N HIS A 219 13.46 -3.28 4.37
CA HIS A 219 13.73 -4.67 4.68
C HIS A 219 13.18 -5.51 3.53
N GLY A 220 14.09 -6.11 2.75
CA GLY A 220 13.77 -6.99 1.67
C GLY A 220 12.82 -8.07 2.16
N GLY A 221 11.52 -7.86 1.96
CA GLY A 221 10.56 -8.91 2.05
C GLY A 221 10.99 -9.95 1.05
N LYS A 222 11.54 -11.08 1.53
CA LYS A 222 11.84 -12.25 0.72
C LYS A 222 10.59 -12.52 -0.12
N VAL A 223 10.65 -12.14 -1.38
CA VAL A 223 9.69 -12.59 -2.38
C VAL A 223 9.81 -14.10 -2.31
N ARG A 224 8.79 -14.76 -1.79
CA ARG A 224 8.67 -16.21 -1.88
C ARG A 224 8.57 -16.50 -3.39
N ARG A 225 9.72 -16.83 -3.96
CA ARG A 225 9.81 -17.38 -5.30
C ARG A 225 8.94 -18.64 -5.28
N VAL A 226 7.75 -18.54 -5.82
CA VAL A 226 6.94 -19.71 -6.14
C VAL A 226 7.81 -20.47 -7.11
N LYS A 227 8.34 -21.61 -6.68
CA LYS A 227 9.02 -22.57 -7.56
C LYS A 227 7.97 -23.00 -8.58
N GLY A 228 7.92 -22.32 -9.71
CA GLY A 228 7.28 -22.83 -10.89
C GLY A 228 8.00 -24.13 -11.24
N LYS A 229 7.30 -25.24 -11.14
CA LYS A 229 7.74 -26.48 -11.76
C LYS A 229 7.91 -26.14 -13.24
N SER A 230 9.16 -26.04 -13.68
CA SER A 230 9.49 -26.04 -15.09
C SER A 230 8.95 -27.34 -15.66
N LEU A 231 7.94 -27.23 -16.52
CA LEU A 231 7.60 -28.29 -17.43
C LEU A 231 8.80 -28.38 -18.38
N ALA A 232 9.65 -29.38 -18.17
CA ALA A 232 10.66 -29.74 -19.13
C ALA A 232 9.88 -30.15 -20.41
N ARG A 233 9.83 -29.27 -21.38
CA ARG A 233 9.55 -29.64 -22.76
C ARG A 233 10.84 -30.20 -23.31
N THR A 234 10.81 -31.48 -23.57
CA THR A 234 11.74 -32.16 -24.44
C THR A 234 11.77 -31.45 -25.78
N THR A 235 12.85 -30.72 -26.04
CA THR A 235 13.20 -30.22 -27.36
C THR A 235 14.27 -31.14 -27.93
N ASP A 236 13.83 -32.30 -28.39
CA ASP A 236 14.55 -33.03 -29.42
C ASP A 236 13.68 -32.98 -30.69
N GLU A 237 14.34 -32.66 -31.79
CA GLU A 237 13.84 -32.43 -33.15
C GLU A 237 13.44 -30.98 -33.49
N VAL A 238 14.41 -30.15 -33.82
CA VAL A 238 14.53 -29.40 -35.09
C VAL A 238 15.90 -28.71 -35.12
N SER A 239 16.92 -29.46 -35.47
CA SER A 239 18.21 -28.90 -35.89
C SER A 239 18.55 -29.47 -37.26
N LYS A 240 18.00 -28.91 -38.31
CA LYS A 240 18.54 -28.93 -39.67
C LYS A 240 17.70 -28.04 -40.56
N LYS A 241 18.11 -26.79 -40.70
CA LYS A 241 18.18 -26.06 -41.98
C LYS A 241 18.36 -24.57 -41.75
N THR A 242 19.29 -24.07 -42.55
CA THR A 242 19.59 -22.70 -42.92
C THR A 242 20.47 -21.90 -41.93
N GLY A 243 21.78 -21.97 -42.26
CA GLY A 243 22.71 -20.91 -41.91
C GLY A 243 22.42 -19.67 -42.75
N GLN A 244 22.55 -18.54 -42.11
CA GLN A 244 23.06 -17.32 -42.74
C GLN A 244 23.47 -16.33 -41.62
N HIS A 245 24.71 -15.96 -41.69
CA HIS A 245 25.38 -14.88 -40.93
C HIS A 245 24.67 -13.56 -41.17
N THR A 246 24.42 -12.79 -40.09
CA THR A 246 24.52 -11.33 -40.13
C THR A 246 25.02 -10.82 -38.78
N VAL A 247 26.27 -10.35 -38.87
CA VAL A 247 26.96 -9.54 -37.85
C VAL A 247 26.27 -8.19 -37.86
N LEU A 248 25.80 -7.70 -36.71
CA LEU A 248 25.44 -6.30 -36.52
C LEU A 248 26.44 -5.66 -35.56
N GLU A 249 27.23 -4.76 -36.14
CA GLU A 249 28.19 -3.91 -35.50
C GLU A 249 27.54 -2.93 -34.53
N ALA A 250 28.16 -2.77 -33.36
CA ALA A 250 27.86 -1.74 -32.40
C ALA A 250 28.55 -0.42 -32.85
N THR A 251 27.76 0.58 -33.20
CA THR A 251 28.28 1.95 -33.44
C THR A 251 28.22 2.73 -32.13
N SER A 252 29.44 3.05 -31.65
CA SER A 252 29.68 3.99 -30.58
C SER A 252 29.48 5.42 -31.06
N PHE A 253 28.61 6.21 -30.40
CA PHE A 253 28.59 7.65 -30.61
C PHE A 253 29.67 8.34 -29.78
N ARG A 254 30.68 8.87 -30.50
CA ARG A 254 31.63 9.86 -29.97
C ARG A 254 31.05 11.27 -30.14
N THR A 255 30.99 11.99 -29.05
CA THR A 255 30.76 13.43 -29.03
C THR A 255 32.00 14.15 -29.57
N GLY A 256 31.84 14.84 -30.70
CA GLY A 256 32.83 15.75 -31.24
C GLY A 256 32.53 17.18 -30.82
N SER A 257 33.40 17.75 -30.01
CA SER A 257 33.53 19.19 -29.80
C SER A 257 34.26 19.82 -30.99
N SER A 258 33.70 20.87 -31.57
CA SER A 258 34.41 21.74 -32.53
C SER A 258 34.60 23.14 -31.94
N PRO A 259 35.74 23.79 -32.14
CA PRO A 259 35.99 25.12 -31.62
C PRO A 259 35.54 26.21 -32.59
N MET A 260 35.11 27.33 -32.02
CA MET A 260 34.94 28.60 -32.71
C MET A 260 36.31 29.15 -33.12
N ASN A 261 36.41 29.68 -34.34
CA ASN A 261 37.33 30.75 -34.73
C ASN A 261 36.74 31.64 -35.82
N ALA A 262 36.98 32.93 -35.59
CA ALA A 262 36.85 34.14 -36.39
C ALA A 262 35.45 34.72 -36.52
#